data_04dd8d949906338024957e438e3c0fe5
#
_entry.id   04dd8d949906338024957e438e3c0fe5
#
_cell.length_a   1.000
_cell.length_b   1.000
_cell.length_c   1.000
_cell.angle_alpha   90.00
_cell.angle_beta   90.00
_cell.angle_gamma   90.00
#
_symmetry.space_group_name_H-M   'P 1'
#
loop_
_entity.id
_entity.type
_entity.pdbx_description
1 polymer ?
#
loop_
_entity_poly.entity_id
_entity_poly.type
_entity_poly.pdbx_seq_one_letter_code
_entity_poly.pdbx_strand_id
1 'polypeptide(L)'
;MTRRSVRFLHPLFALLVGLGMGPANGADRASPVIVNGVALSMETLMALQRIYPVPIQPGRYWYDAVSGAYGVDGGPVAGQMSPGLRLGGSLRADASRGTSRVFINGRQLTNGEKSYIEQACRAPVVPGRYWVNAHGLGGLEGGPVTFNLALCGPPPGQRTGGSSTRTFCDPDGSCRSSGILGSILTVPR
;
A
#
# COMPACT_ATOMS: atom_id res chain seq x y z
N MET A 1 -39.24 2.82 90.75
CA MET A 1 -38.10 2.24 89.98
C MET A 1 -38.55 1.95 88.62
N THR A 2 -38.23 2.88 87.68
CA THR A 2 -38.80 2.95 86.32
C THR A 2 -37.70 2.50 85.34
N ARG A 3 -37.86 1.36 84.68
CA ARG A 3 -36.97 0.92 83.59
C ARG A 3 -37.40 1.55 82.29
N ARG A 4 -36.51 2.35 81.73
CA ARG A 4 -36.66 2.91 80.36
C ARG A 4 -36.09 1.87 79.35
N SER A 5 -36.93 1.40 78.46
CA SER A 5 -36.55 0.60 77.30
C SER A 5 -36.07 1.52 76.18
N VAL A 6 -34.81 1.33 75.79
CA VAL A 6 -34.21 2.02 74.63
C VAL A 6 -34.47 1.16 73.38
N ARG A 7 -35.27 1.66 72.45
CA ARG A 7 -35.48 1.04 71.13
C ARG A 7 -34.35 1.47 70.20
N PHE A 8 -33.52 0.53 69.74
CA PHE A 8 -32.57 0.74 68.65
C PHE A 8 -33.31 0.68 67.31
N LEU A 9 -33.38 1.81 66.61
CA LEU A 9 -33.73 1.83 65.22
C LEU A 9 -32.50 1.43 64.37
N HIS A 10 -32.65 0.34 63.64
CA HIS A 10 -31.67 -0.03 62.62
C HIS A 10 -32.01 0.70 61.31
N PRO A 11 -31.10 1.48 60.68
CA PRO A 11 -31.31 1.97 59.34
C PRO A 11 -31.04 0.81 58.36
N LEU A 12 -32.04 0.53 57.53
CA LEU A 12 -31.93 -0.35 56.37
C LEU A 12 -31.03 0.33 55.34
N PHE A 13 -29.82 -0.19 55.21
CA PHE A 13 -28.90 0.25 54.15
C PHE A 13 -29.30 -0.50 52.86
N ALA A 14 -30.06 0.16 51.98
CA ALA A 14 -30.38 -0.36 50.67
C ALA A 14 -29.09 -0.31 49.79
N LEU A 15 -28.49 -1.47 49.53
CA LEU A 15 -27.39 -1.65 48.63
C LEU A 15 -27.92 -1.57 47.19
N LEU A 16 -27.84 -0.39 46.55
CA LEU A 16 -28.06 -0.19 45.11
C LEU A 16 -26.88 -0.79 44.37
N VAL A 17 -27.01 -2.03 43.89
CA VAL A 17 -26.09 -2.65 42.93
C VAL A 17 -26.41 -1.97 41.60
N GLY A 18 -25.67 -0.93 41.28
CA GLY A 18 -25.62 -0.33 39.95
C GLY A 18 -24.99 -1.30 38.97
N LEU A 19 -25.80 -1.98 38.15
CA LEU A 19 -25.37 -2.68 36.95
C LEU A 19 -24.86 -1.62 35.96
N GLY A 20 -23.62 -1.25 36.06
CA GLY A 20 -22.91 -0.48 35.04
C GLY A 20 -22.74 -1.32 33.78
N MET A 21 -23.72 -1.27 32.88
CA MET A 21 -23.52 -1.67 31.50
C MET A 21 -22.58 -0.63 30.85
N GLY A 22 -21.28 -0.89 30.93
CA GLY A 22 -20.31 -0.18 30.10
C GLY A 22 -20.62 -0.44 28.63
N PRO A 23 -20.49 0.58 27.74
CA PRO A 23 -20.67 0.34 26.33
C PRO A 23 -19.62 -0.67 25.87
N ALA A 24 -20.06 -1.83 25.41
CA ALA A 24 -19.23 -2.81 24.71
C ALA A 24 -18.89 -2.21 23.32
N ASN A 25 -17.95 -1.27 23.29
CA ASN A 25 -17.32 -0.83 22.05
C ASN A 25 -16.24 -1.82 21.61
N GLY A 26 -16.62 -3.06 21.46
CA GLY A 26 -15.93 -4.08 20.71
C GLY A 26 -16.31 -3.99 19.25
N ALA A 27 -16.21 -2.81 18.63
CA ALA A 27 -16.14 -2.73 17.19
C ALA A 27 -14.82 -3.39 16.81
N ASP A 28 -14.92 -4.55 16.19
CA ASP A 28 -13.83 -5.27 15.53
C ASP A 28 -13.15 -4.28 14.58
N ARG A 29 -12.12 -3.58 15.08
CA ARG A 29 -11.35 -2.64 14.28
C ARG A 29 -10.44 -3.48 13.42
N ALA A 30 -10.98 -3.90 12.26
CA ALA A 30 -10.12 -4.39 11.19
C ALA A 30 -8.91 -3.45 11.08
N SER A 31 -7.71 -4.01 11.11
CA SER A 31 -6.47 -3.21 11.01
C SER A 31 -6.56 -2.30 9.79
N PRO A 32 -6.22 -1.01 9.88
CA PRO A 32 -6.42 -0.09 8.78
C PRO A 32 -5.51 -0.41 7.59
N VAL A 33 -5.98 -0.09 6.39
CA VAL A 33 -5.12 0.01 5.21
C VAL A 33 -4.48 1.39 5.23
N ILE A 34 -3.16 1.43 5.34
CA ILE A 34 -2.37 2.66 5.43
C ILE A 34 -1.54 2.79 4.15
N VAL A 35 -1.70 3.90 3.44
CA VAL A 35 -0.93 4.19 2.21
C VAL A 35 -0.10 5.45 2.41
N ASN A 36 1.19 5.38 2.15
CA ASN A 36 2.13 6.49 2.35
C ASN A 36 1.98 7.16 3.73
N GLY A 37 1.77 6.34 4.77
CA GLY A 37 1.64 6.78 6.16
C GLY A 37 0.26 7.27 6.59
N VAL A 38 -0.74 7.33 5.70
CA VAL A 38 -2.10 7.80 6.00
C VAL A 38 -3.10 6.66 5.86
N ALA A 39 -3.97 6.47 6.84
CA ALA A 39 -5.04 5.49 6.79
C ALA A 39 -6.08 5.88 5.73
N LEU A 40 -6.48 4.93 4.89
CA LEU A 40 -7.55 5.15 3.93
C LEU A 40 -8.92 5.14 4.62
N SER A 41 -9.82 6.00 4.15
CA SER A 41 -11.21 5.98 4.59
C SER A 41 -11.93 4.73 4.06
N MET A 42 -13.00 4.30 4.72
CA MET A 42 -13.84 3.19 4.27
C MET A 42 -14.43 3.47 2.88
N GLU A 43 -14.80 4.71 2.60
CA GLU A 43 -15.29 5.14 1.29
C GLU A 43 -14.24 4.90 0.18
N THR A 44 -13.00 5.33 0.42
CA THR A 44 -11.88 5.10 -0.51
C THR A 44 -11.62 3.61 -0.72
N LEU A 45 -11.65 2.81 0.35
CA LEU A 45 -11.48 1.36 0.26
C LEU A 45 -12.58 0.71 -0.58
N MET A 46 -13.84 1.09 -0.36
CA MET A 46 -14.97 0.60 -1.14
C MET A 46 -14.87 0.99 -2.61
N ALA A 47 -14.43 2.22 -2.91
CA ALA A 47 -14.20 2.68 -4.28
C ALA A 47 -13.11 1.86 -4.98
N LEU A 48 -11.98 1.65 -4.31
CA LEU A 48 -10.90 0.81 -4.82
C LEU A 48 -11.35 -0.65 -5.04
N GLN A 49 -12.12 -1.22 -4.10
CA GLN A 49 -12.59 -2.59 -4.18
C GLN A 49 -13.57 -2.83 -5.35
N ARG A 50 -14.30 -1.78 -5.79
CA ARG A 50 -15.16 -1.85 -6.99
C ARG A 50 -14.34 -1.90 -8.29
N ILE A 51 -13.19 -1.24 -8.32
CA ILE A 51 -12.33 -1.17 -9.51
C ILE A 51 -11.38 -2.37 -9.57
N TYR A 52 -10.85 -2.77 -8.43
CA TYR A 52 -9.86 -3.85 -8.32
C TYR A 52 -10.49 -5.07 -7.64
N PRO A 53 -10.69 -6.19 -8.38
CA PRO A 53 -11.41 -7.37 -7.86
C PRO A 53 -10.60 -8.16 -6.82
N VAL A 54 -9.38 -7.75 -6.51
CA VAL A 54 -8.53 -8.40 -5.50
C VAL A 54 -8.79 -7.77 -4.12
N PRO A 55 -9.09 -8.57 -3.08
CA PRO A 55 -9.30 -8.06 -1.73
C PRO A 55 -8.08 -7.27 -1.24
N ILE A 56 -8.31 -6.04 -0.78
CA ILE A 56 -7.27 -5.19 -0.20
C ILE A 56 -7.08 -5.63 1.24
N GLN A 57 -5.94 -6.24 1.53
CA GLN A 57 -5.62 -6.70 2.87
C GLN A 57 -5.24 -5.52 3.78
N PRO A 58 -5.61 -5.56 5.07
CA PRO A 58 -5.10 -4.63 6.05
C PRO A 58 -3.57 -4.61 6.07
N GLY A 59 -2.97 -3.42 6.20
CA GLY A 59 -1.51 -3.32 6.18
C GLY A 59 -1.01 -1.92 5.83
N ARG A 60 0.32 -1.84 5.73
CA ARG A 60 1.03 -0.61 5.35
C ARG A 60 1.59 -0.77 3.95
N TYR A 61 1.30 0.20 3.11
CA TYR A 61 1.65 0.20 1.69
C TYR A 61 2.25 1.54 1.30
N TRP A 62 3.05 1.53 0.27
CA TRP A 62 3.41 2.73 -0.47
C TRP A 62 2.75 2.70 -1.86
N TYR A 63 2.48 3.88 -2.38
CA TYR A 63 1.89 4.11 -3.69
C TYR A 63 2.53 5.33 -4.35
N ASP A 64 2.93 5.16 -5.61
CA ASP A 64 3.48 6.20 -6.47
C ASP A 64 2.39 6.70 -7.42
N ALA A 65 1.90 7.90 -7.21
CA ALA A 65 0.83 8.48 -8.02
C ALA A 65 1.27 8.79 -9.47
N VAL A 66 2.57 8.89 -9.76
CA VAL A 66 3.06 9.21 -11.11
C VAL A 66 3.03 7.97 -12.00
N SER A 67 3.53 6.85 -11.51
CA SER A 67 3.59 5.60 -12.26
C SER A 67 2.43 4.66 -11.98
N GLY A 68 1.73 4.83 -10.86
CA GLY A 68 0.76 3.87 -10.35
C GLY A 68 1.37 2.68 -9.64
N ALA A 69 2.70 2.59 -9.53
CA ALA A 69 3.37 1.51 -8.82
C ALA A 69 3.02 1.52 -7.32
N TYR A 70 2.86 0.34 -6.74
CA TYR A 70 2.63 0.19 -5.31
C TYR A 70 3.39 -1.02 -4.74
N GLY A 71 3.54 -1.06 -3.43
CA GLY A 71 4.12 -2.18 -2.72
C GLY A 71 3.83 -2.12 -1.23
N VAL A 72 4.25 -3.17 -0.52
CA VAL A 72 4.23 -3.17 0.96
C VAL A 72 5.29 -2.19 1.47
N ASP A 73 4.99 -1.45 2.53
CA ASP A 73 5.94 -0.52 3.17
C ASP A 73 7.22 -1.27 3.58
N GLY A 74 8.36 -0.81 3.10
CA GLY A 74 9.66 -1.47 3.26
C GLY A 74 10.00 -2.55 2.23
N GLY A 75 9.11 -2.81 1.26
CA GLY A 75 9.30 -3.81 0.20
C GLY A 75 9.43 -3.22 -1.20
N PRO A 76 9.79 -4.06 -2.19
CA PRO A 76 9.86 -3.67 -3.60
C PRO A 76 8.46 -3.42 -4.19
N VAL A 77 8.42 -3.04 -5.45
CA VAL A 77 7.16 -2.96 -6.23
C VAL A 77 6.44 -4.31 -6.18
N ALA A 78 5.18 -4.30 -5.78
CA ALA A 78 4.29 -5.46 -5.75
C ALA A 78 3.22 -5.38 -6.85
N GLY A 79 2.91 -4.23 -7.41
CA GLY A 79 1.89 -4.05 -8.40
C GLY A 79 1.88 -2.66 -9.04
N GLN A 80 0.95 -2.53 -9.97
CA GLN A 80 0.62 -1.26 -10.58
C GLN A 80 -0.90 -1.08 -10.56
N MET A 81 -1.32 0.13 -10.22
CA MET A 81 -2.69 0.61 -10.21
C MET A 81 -2.81 1.79 -11.17
N SER A 82 -4.00 2.35 -11.30
CA SER A 82 -4.19 3.62 -12.02
C SER A 82 -3.28 4.70 -11.44
N PRO A 83 -2.57 5.47 -12.28
CA PRO A 83 -1.84 6.65 -11.81
C PRO A 83 -2.80 7.74 -11.35
N GLY A 84 -2.31 8.72 -10.61
CA GLY A 84 -3.08 9.89 -10.20
C GLY A 84 -4.12 9.66 -9.10
N LEU A 85 -4.21 8.46 -8.53
CA LEU A 85 -5.11 8.23 -7.41
C LEU A 85 -4.63 9.00 -6.17
N ARG A 86 -5.57 9.65 -5.49
CA ARG A 86 -5.29 10.39 -4.25
C ARG A 86 -5.30 9.44 -3.05
N LEU A 87 -4.30 8.58 -2.96
CA LEU A 87 -4.19 7.58 -1.91
C LEU A 87 -3.12 7.99 -0.90
N GLY A 88 -3.58 8.24 0.32
CA GLY A 88 -2.68 8.51 1.45
C GLY A 88 -1.87 9.80 1.33
N GLY A 89 -0.66 9.79 1.91
CA GLY A 89 0.26 10.93 1.94
C GLY A 89 1.28 10.93 0.79
N SER A 90 2.31 11.76 0.93
CA SER A 90 3.42 11.81 -0.03
C SER A 90 4.25 10.53 0.00
N LEU A 91 4.70 10.08 -1.17
CA LEU A 91 5.60 8.94 -1.28
C LEU A 91 6.96 9.29 -0.63
N ARG A 92 7.41 8.43 0.28
CA ARG A 92 8.67 8.62 0.98
C ARG A 92 9.83 8.02 0.20
N ALA A 93 11.00 8.62 0.32
CA ALA A 93 12.19 8.12 -0.34
C ALA A 93 12.62 6.72 0.13
N ASP A 94 12.40 6.42 1.41
CA ASP A 94 12.73 5.14 2.06
C ASP A 94 11.57 4.12 2.04
N ALA A 95 10.50 4.38 1.30
CA ALA A 95 9.29 3.54 1.29
C ALA A 95 9.55 2.06 0.95
N SER A 96 10.59 1.75 0.19
CA SER A 96 11.03 0.38 -0.11
C SER A 96 12.24 -0.09 0.70
N ARG A 97 12.78 0.73 1.61
CA ARG A 97 14.08 0.48 2.29
C ARG A 97 15.22 0.16 1.31
N GLY A 98 15.15 0.73 0.11
CA GLY A 98 16.19 0.54 -0.90
C GLY A 98 17.51 1.21 -0.53
N THR A 99 18.61 0.67 -1.09
CA THR A 99 19.97 1.19 -0.89
C THR A 99 20.73 1.36 -2.21
N SER A 100 20.03 1.26 -3.35
CA SER A 100 20.63 1.26 -4.68
C SER A 100 21.20 2.62 -5.14
N ARG A 101 20.88 3.71 -4.46
CA ARG A 101 21.13 5.11 -4.88
C ARG A 101 20.43 5.49 -6.20
N VAL A 102 19.47 4.70 -6.64
CA VAL A 102 18.59 5.00 -7.77
C VAL A 102 17.22 5.33 -7.22
N PHE A 103 16.70 6.49 -7.60
CA PHE A 103 15.38 6.96 -7.17
C PHE A 103 14.46 7.04 -8.39
N ILE A 104 13.24 6.51 -8.26
CA ILE A 104 12.17 6.69 -9.25
C ILE A 104 11.00 7.38 -8.56
N ASN A 105 10.58 8.53 -9.11
CA ASN A 105 9.51 9.38 -8.56
C ASN A 105 9.68 9.67 -7.06
N GLY A 106 10.94 9.87 -6.63
CA GLY A 106 11.31 10.15 -5.26
C GLY A 106 11.56 8.93 -4.37
N ARG A 107 11.11 7.71 -4.72
CA ARG A 107 11.34 6.48 -3.97
C ARG A 107 12.66 5.82 -4.38
N GLN A 108 13.50 5.46 -3.42
CA GLN A 108 14.74 4.72 -3.66
C GLN A 108 14.44 3.24 -3.94
N LEU A 109 14.94 2.73 -5.05
CA LEU A 109 14.82 1.33 -5.42
C LEU A 109 15.61 0.42 -4.49
N THR A 110 15.13 -0.78 -4.28
CA THR A 110 15.94 -1.87 -3.73
C THR A 110 17.03 -2.28 -4.73
N ASN A 111 18.09 -2.93 -4.26
CA ASN A 111 19.11 -3.46 -5.16
C ASN A 111 18.54 -4.53 -6.11
N GLY A 112 17.56 -5.30 -5.65
CA GLY A 112 16.86 -6.28 -6.48
C GLY A 112 16.12 -5.63 -7.65
N GLU A 113 15.35 -4.54 -7.38
CA GLU A 113 14.65 -3.80 -8.45
C GLU A 113 15.63 -3.20 -9.46
N LYS A 114 16.73 -2.60 -8.97
CA LYS A 114 17.79 -2.06 -9.85
C LYS A 114 18.36 -3.16 -10.74
N SER A 115 18.80 -4.28 -10.16
CA SER A 115 19.36 -5.40 -10.91
C SER A 115 18.36 -6.00 -11.91
N TYR A 116 17.08 -6.06 -11.53
CA TYR A 116 16.03 -6.50 -12.45
C TYR A 116 15.94 -5.60 -13.69
N ILE A 117 15.89 -4.28 -13.49
CA ILE A 117 15.85 -3.32 -14.59
C ILE A 117 17.09 -3.45 -15.49
N GLU A 118 18.26 -3.58 -14.90
CA GLU A 118 19.52 -3.77 -15.63
C GLU A 118 19.51 -5.02 -16.52
N GLN A 119 19.02 -6.12 -15.99
CA GLN A 119 18.89 -7.39 -16.72
C GLN A 119 17.84 -7.30 -17.82
N ALA A 120 16.67 -6.74 -17.50
CA ALA A 120 15.56 -6.59 -18.44
C ALA A 120 15.90 -5.65 -19.60
N CYS A 121 16.51 -4.52 -19.30
CA CYS A 121 16.88 -3.51 -20.30
C CYS A 121 18.26 -3.76 -20.95
N ARG A 122 19.02 -4.74 -20.44
CA ARG A 122 20.40 -5.05 -20.89
C ARG A 122 21.30 -3.82 -20.88
N ALA A 123 21.13 -2.96 -19.90
CA ALA A 123 21.85 -1.70 -19.74
C ALA A 123 22.05 -1.39 -18.26
N PRO A 124 23.21 -0.83 -17.86
CA PRO A 124 23.43 -0.43 -16.48
C PRO A 124 22.48 0.73 -16.08
N VAL A 125 21.97 0.68 -14.86
CA VAL A 125 21.24 1.80 -14.27
C VAL A 125 22.17 2.61 -13.40
N VAL A 126 22.48 3.83 -13.84
CA VAL A 126 23.38 4.75 -13.13
C VAL A 126 22.67 5.27 -11.88
N PRO A 127 23.36 5.38 -10.72
CA PRO A 127 22.81 6.06 -9.56
C PRO A 127 22.34 7.47 -9.90
N GLY A 128 21.13 7.83 -9.46
CA GLY A 128 20.53 9.13 -9.82
C GLY A 128 19.04 9.19 -9.46
N ARG A 129 18.44 10.32 -9.80
CA ARG A 129 17.01 10.56 -9.61
C ARG A 129 16.32 10.63 -10.96
N TYR A 130 15.29 9.82 -11.12
CA TYR A 130 14.55 9.63 -12.35
C TYR A 130 13.06 9.82 -12.12
N TRP A 131 12.36 10.22 -13.16
CA TRP A 131 10.92 10.12 -13.22
C TRP A 131 10.51 9.00 -14.19
N VAL A 132 9.44 8.29 -13.88
CA VAL A 132 8.84 7.26 -14.75
C VAL A 132 7.33 7.38 -14.65
N ASN A 133 6.66 7.44 -15.78
CA ASN A 133 5.19 7.48 -15.84
C ASN A 133 4.59 6.06 -15.92
N ALA A 134 3.25 5.97 -15.93
CA ALA A 134 2.53 4.69 -15.98
C ALA A 134 2.76 3.88 -17.27
N HIS A 135 3.26 4.51 -18.32
CA HIS A 135 3.58 3.85 -19.60
C HIS A 135 5.04 3.40 -19.69
N GLY A 136 5.82 3.56 -18.62
CA GLY A 136 7.23 3.21 -18.59
C GLY A 136 8.15 4.23 -19.23
N LEU A 137 7.63 5.35 -19.76
CA LEU A 137 8.46 6.45 -20.25
C LEU A 137 9.11 7.15 -19.07
N GLY A 138 10.41 7.47 -19.19
CA GLY A 138 11.14 8.10 -18.12
C GLY A 138 12.37 8.88 -18.58
N GLY A 139 12.97 9.59 -17.61
CA GLY A 139 14.16 10.42 -17.80
C GLY A 139 14.73 10.86 -16.46
N LEU A 140 15.78 11.67 -16.48
CA LEU A 140 16.27 12.31 -15.26
C LEU A 140 15.20 13.25 -14.69
N GLU A 141 15.15 13.37 -13.37
CA GLU A 141 14.22 14.25 -12.67
C GLU A 141 14.34 15.68 -13.19
N GLY A 142 13.22 16.26 -13.64
CA GLY A 142 13.18 17.58 -14.29
C GLY A 142 13.66 17.63 -15.75
N GLY A 143 14.10 16.50 -16.33
CA GLY A 143 14.55 16.41 -17.72
C GLY A 143 13.53 15.79 -18.69
N PRO A 144 13.87 15.74 -19.98
CA PRO A 144 13.03 15.12 -21.00
C PRO A 144 12.99 13.60 -20.88
N VAL A 145 12.12 12.95 -21.68
CA VAL A 145 12.11 11.49 -21.86
C VAL A 145 13.43 11.05 -22.50
N THR A 146 14.09 10.11 -21.88
CA THR A 146 15.36 9.54 -22.39
C THR A 146 15.34 8.02 -22.51
N PHE A 147 14.36 7.33 -21.90
CA PHE A 147 14.20 5.89 -21.98
C PHE A 147 12.74 5.45 -21.90
N ASN A 148 12.50 4.18 -22.25
CA ASN A 148 11.19 3.54 -22.11
C ASN A 148 11.36 2.13 -21.53
N LEU A 149 10.99 1.95 -20.27
CA LEU A 149 11.07 0.65 -19.59
C LEU A 149 10.09 -0.38 -20.17
N ALA A 150 8.99 0.06 -20.82
CA ALA A 150 8.05 -0.87 -21.45
C ALA A 150 8.63 -1.62 -22.64
N LEU A 151 9.75 -1.13 -23.22
CA LEU A 151 10.46 -1.79 -24.31
C LEU A 151 11.50 -2.81 -23.82
N CYS A 152 11.82 -2.83 -22.54
CA CYS A 152 12.73 -3.82 -21.98
C CYS A 152 12.02 -5.18 -21.88
N GLY A 153 12.68 -6.26 -22.25
CA GLY A 153 12.13 -7.62 -22.18
C GLY A 153 12.23 -8.23 -20.78
N PRO A 154 11.63 -9.41 -20.54
CA PRO A 154 11.87 -10.14 -19.31
C PRO A 154 13.37 -10.54 -19.22
N PRO A 155 13.94 -10.62 -18.00
CA PRO A 155 15.32 -11.07 -17.83
C PRO A 155 15.56 -12.44 -18.42
N PRO A 156 16.77 -12.71 -18.95
CA PRO A 156 17.14 -14.03 -19.45
C PRO A 156 16.94 -15.10 -18.36
N GLY A 157 16.27 -16.20 -18.69
CA GLY A 157 16.02 -17.31 -17.77
C GLY A 157 14.72 -17.23 -16.95
N GLN A 158 14.03 -16.12 -16.90
CA GLN A 158 12.67 -16.09 -16.42
C GLN A 158 11.73 -16.61 -17.52
N ARG A 159 11.41 -17.91 -17.44
CA ARG A 159 10.33 -18.47 -18.26
C ARG A 159 9.04 -17.76 -17.83
N THR A 160 8.40 -17.09 -18.76
CA THR A 160 7.01 -16.64 -18.64
C THR A 160 6.11 -17.88 -18.61
N GLY A 161 6.20 -18.64 -17.52
CA GLY A 161 5.35 -19.77 -17.26
C GLY A 161 4.01 -19.26 -16.78
N GLY A 162 3.00 -19.33 -17.64
CA GLY A 162 1.61 -19.09 -17.28
C GLY A 162 1.28 -17.60 -17.16
N SER A 163 0.63 -17.11 -18.18
CA SER A 163 -0.15 -15.87 -18.27
C SER A 163 -0.67 -15.35 -16.92
N SER A 164 0.16 -14.61 -16.20
CA SER A 164 -0.29 -13.61 -15.26
C SER A 164 -0.16 -12.27 -15.94
N THR A 165 -0.88 -12.09 -17.03
CA THR A 165 -1.16 -10.77 -17.59
C THR A 165 -1.96 -10.02 -16.54
N ARG A 166 -1.29 -9.28 -15.66
CA ARG A 166 -1.99 -8.35 -14.79
C ARG A 166 -2.47 -7.21 -15.66
N THR A 167 -3.72 -7.29 -15.94
CA THR A 167 -4.45 -6.31 -16.73
C THR A 167 -4.61 -5.05 -15.87
N PHE A 168 -4.01 -3.98 -16.32
CA PHE A 168 -4.32 -2.65 -15.81
C PHE A 168 -5.65 -2.22 -16.44
N CYS A 169 -6.62 -1.91 -15.61
CA CYS A 169 -7.92 -1.43 -16.07
C CYS A 169 -8.08 0.04 -15.68
N ASP A 170 -8.36 0.87 -16.66
CA ASP A 170 -8.74 2.26 -16.48
C ASP A 170 -10.17 2.37 -15.92
N PRO A 171 -10.55 3.49 -15.28
CA PRO A 171 -11.91 3.68 -14.75
C PRO A 171 -13.02 3.59 -15.81
N ASP A 172 -12.70 3.70 -17.09
CA ASP A 172 -13.60 3.55 -18.22
C ASP A 172 -13.84 2.08 -18.66
N GLY A 173 -13.21 1.13 -17.95
CA GLY A 173 -13.31 -0.31 -18.23
C GLY A 173 -12.34 -0.81 -19.30
N SER A 174 -11.46 0.03 -19.84
CA SER A 174 -10.41 -0.44 -20.75
C SER A 174 -9.25 -1.04 -19.97
N CYS A 175 -8.89 -2.28 -20.31
CA CYS A 175 -7.84 -3.02 -19.64
C CYS A 175 -6.63 -3.18 -20.55
N ARG A 176 -5.43 -2.78 -20.09
CA ARG A 176 -4.18 -2.93 -20.83
C ARG A 176 -3.22 -3.83 -20.07
N SER A 177 -2.62 -4.79 -20.75
CA SER A 177 -1.51 -5.55 -20.19
C SER A 177 -0.24 -4.71 -20.31
N SER A 178 0.39 -4.36 -19.19
CA SER A 178 1.63 -3.62 -19.20
C SER A 178 2.83 -4.55 -19.10
N GLY A 179 3.89 -4.19 -19.85
CA GLY A 179 5.17 -4.88 -19.91
C GLY A 179 5.87 -5.03 -18.54
N ILE A 180 7.11 -4.64 -18.44
CA ILE A 180 8.06 -4.94 -17.36
C ILE A 180 7.58 -4.65 -15.94
N LEU A 181 6.79 -3.59 -15.72
CA LEU A 181 6.23 -3.33 -14.39
C LEU A 181 5.30 -4.47 -13.94
N GLY A 182 4.65 -5.18 -14.87
CA GLY A 182 3.86 -6.37 -14.58
C GLY A 182 4.68 -7.60 -14.16
N SER A 183 5.94 -7.71 -14.59
CA SER A 183 6.79 -8.88 -14.31
C SER A 183 7.59 -8.77 -13.01
N ILE A 184 7.78 -7.56 -12.45
CA ILE A 184 8.41 -7.36 -11.14
C ILE A 184 7.54 -7.93 -10.01
N LEU A 185 6.30 -8.29 -10.32
CA LEU A 185 5.23 -8.53 -9.36
C LEU A 185 5.03 -10.00 -9.00
N THR A 186 5.81 -10.91 -9.54
CA THR A 186 5.76 -12.31 -9.13
C THR A 186 6.73 -12.52 -7.98
N VAL A 187 6.28 -12.24 -6.75
CA VAL A 187 6.96 -12.72 -5.54
C VAL A 187 6.70 -14.22 -5.49
N PRO A 188 7.73 -15.09 -5.52
CA PRO A 188 7.54 -16.50 -5.24
C PRO A 188 7.06 -16.64 -3.78
N ARG A 189 6.10 -17.52 -3.57
CA ARG A 189 5.65 -17.92 -2.23
C ARG A 189 6.75 -18.66 -1.51
#